data_ebf0f4c4a1a3e25ed4832de7912f7fae
#
_entry.id   ebf0f4c4a1a3e25ed4832de7912f7fae
#
_cell.length_a   1.000
_cell.length_b   1.000
_cell.length_c   1.000
_cell.angle_alpha   90.00
_cell.angle_beta   90.00
_cell.angle_gamma   90.00
#
_symmetry.space_group_name_H-M   'P 1'
#
loop_
_entity.id
_entity.type
_entity.pdbx_description
1 polymer ?
#
loop_
_entity_poly.entity_id
_entity_poly.type
_entity_poly.pdbx_seq_one_letter_code
_entity_poly.pdbx_strand_id
1 'polypeptide(L)'
;MTERASRRWFLGSFGAAATAGLAGCAGAFGRTKPTLTMIDWGYVYNNDILADFEQRHDCKVERQAAQGSAETLSLLRSGRSDHDLVPLGNYAVTPAMNEGLIEPIDLGQVPSYGDVFDFLKKDYFEMGGDVYGVPRSFGQTPLAVNTDIVDQEVTALRDLWSDDLAGVVGGRDDARLQVLYRNAAFDQPLNPTSREEVDFEALKTDLIARLENTAGLWNSGGDSEQLLRNETVGVQPVWNYVVVSLQSELPIQRVRPAEGTKAWFIQHCVRAGAENRELAHTFIEEWQSRYGYRSLMAPFSIAIPNERVFEEHDVDPSTYGVDNPDQFIYEEPKPPELVEAYSETWSEAKAEADI
;
A
#
# COMPACT_ATOMS: atom_id res chain seq x y z
N MET A 1 26.98 -52.86 -36.89
CA MET A 1 26.11 -53.39 -37.95
C MET A 1 25.03 -52.32 -38.10
N THR A 2 25.22 -51.41 -39.05
CA THR A 2 24.66 -51.39 -40.41
C THR A 2 23.17 -51.01 -40.35
N GLU A 3 22.60 -50.01 -41.00
CA GLU A 3 23.01 -49.30 -42.22
C GLU A 3 22.17 -48.05 -42.43
N ARG A 4 22.70 -47.09 -43.12
CA ARG A 4 22.10 -45.88 -43.70
C ARG A 4 21.27 -46.22 -44.95
N ALA A 5 20.26 -45.39 -45.27
CA ALA A 5 19.91 -44.97 -46.65
C ALA A 5 18.71 -43.99 -46.57
N SER A 6 18.67 -42.76 -46.94
CA SER A 6 19.08 -41.93 -48.09
C SER A 6 18.19 -42.07 -49.35
N ARG A 7 17.78 -40.90 -49.84
CA ARG A 7 17.33 -40.45 -51.19
C ARG A 7 15.82 -40.35 -51.42
N ARG A 8 15.33 -39.18 -51.65
CA ARG A 8 15.39 -38.23 -52.80
C ARG A 8 14.52 -38.61 -54.00
N TRP A 9 13.75 -37.58 -54.43
CA TRP A 9 13.15 -37.32 -55.75
C TRP A 9 11.75 -37.88 -56.04
N PHE A 10 10.79 -36.95 -56.26
CA PHE A 10 10.13 -36.82 -57.58
C PHE A 10 9.55 -35.40 -57.74
N LEU A 11 10.01 -34.74 -58.80
CA LEU A 11 9.45 -33.58 -59.43
C LEU A 11 8.46 -34.03 -60.53
N GLY A 12 7.41 -33.24 -60.75
CA GLY A 12 6.57 -33.37 -61.91
C GLY A 12 5.23 -32.68 -61.80
N SER A 13 5.10 -31.44 -62.04
CA SER A 13 4.55 -30.63 -63.15
C SER A 13 3.08 -30.81 -63.54
N PHE A 14 2.43 -29.61 -63.71
CA PHE A 14 1.30 -29.24 -64.56
C PHE A 14 -0.11 -29.26 -63.94
N GLY A 15 -0.70 -28.05 -64.01
CA GLY A 15 -2.13 -27.83 -64.22
C GLY A 15 -2.64 -26.47 -63.74
N ALA A 16 -2.53 -25.45 -64.57
CA ALA A 16 -3.24 -24.20 -64.41
C ALA A 16 -4.74 -24.39 -64.67
N ALA A 17 -5.56 -23.87 -63.76
CA ALA A 17 -6.85 -23.17 -64.04
C ALA A 17 -7.76 -23.15 -62.80
N ALA A 18 -8.04 -21.97 -62.27
CA ALA A 18 -9.36 -21.42 -61.99
C ALA A 18 -9.23 -20.30 -60.94
N THR A 19 -9.15 -19.10 -61.46
CA THR A 19 -9.47 -17.89 -60.72
C THR A 19 -10.98 -17.80 -60.52
N ALA A 20 -11.48 -18.05 -59.33
CA ALA A 20 -12.80 -17.50 -58.90
C ALA A 20 -12.96 -17.73 -57.40
N GLY A 21 -13.09 -16.64 -56.63
CA GLY A 21 -13.83 -16.63 -55.39
C GLY A 21 -13.03 -16.80 -54.10
N LEU A 22 -12.13 -15.86 -53.76
CA LEU A 22 -11.70 -15.64 -52.39
C LEU A 22 -11.89 -14.16 -52.01
N ALA A 23 -13.12 -13.72 -52.08
CA ALA A 23 -13.58 -12.52 -51.39
C ALA A 23 -14.44 -13.00 -50.22
N GLY A 24 -13.86 -13.06 -49.01
CA GLY A 24 -14.68 -13.28 -47.84
C GLY A 24 -14.08 -14.12 -46.73
N CYS A 25 -12.88 -13.81 -46.22
CA CYS A 25 -12.44 -14.21 -44.87
C CYS A 25 -11.27 -13.34 -44.41
N ALA A 26 -11.42 -12.04 -44.54
CA ALA A 26 -10.53 -11.05 -43.91
C ALA A 26 -11.32 -10.39 -42.76
N GLY A 27 -11.69 -11.16 -41.72
CA GLY A 27 -12.51 -10.63 -40.66
C GLY A 27 -12.58 -11.49 -39.42
N ALA A 28 -11.52 -12.20 -39.05
CA ALA A 28 -11.46 -12.90 -37.77
C ALA A 28 -10.01 -13.11 -37.30
N PHE A 29 -9.17 -12.12 -37.45
CA PHE A 29 -8.08 -11.95 -36.50
C PHE A 29 -8.74 -11.35 -35.27
N GLY A 30 -9.06 -12.18 -34.28
CA GLY A 30 -9.56 -11.72 -32.99
C GLY A 30 -8.61 -10.64 -32.49
N ARG A 31 -9.10 -9.42 -32.35
CA ARG A 31 -8.36 -8.35 -31.70
C ARG A 31 -8.01 -8.91 -30.31
N THR A 32 -6.73 -9.09 -30.03
CA THR A 32 -6.30 -9.33 -28.67
C THR A 32 -6.78 -8.14 -27.84
N LYS A 33 -7.58 -8.42 -26.82
CA LYS A 33 -8.05 -7.36 -25.94
C LYS A 33 -6.85 -6.70 -25.27
N PRO A 34 -6.86 -5.37 -25.07
CA PRO A 34 -5.83 -4.72 -24.28
C PRO A 34 -5.82 -5.32 -22.85
N THR A 35 -4.65 -5.45 -22.26
CA THR A 35 -4.51 -6.05 -20.94
C THR A 35 -3.89 -5.05 -19.98
N LEU A 36 -4.66 -4.58 -19.00
CA LEU A 36 -4.14 -3.80 -17.90
C LEU A 36 -3.37 -4.72 -16.96
N THR A 37 -2.08 -4.51 -16.84
CA THR A 37 -1.23 -5.23 -15.90
C THR A 37 -0.99 -4.40 -14.65
N MET A 38 -1.17 -5.00 -13.46
CA MET A 38 -1.04 -4.25 -12.21
C MET A 38 -0.38 -5.06 -11.11
N ILE A 39 0.31 -4.38 -10.22
CA ILE A 39 0.71 -4.92 -8.93
C ILE A 39 -0.48 -4.75 -7.95
N ASP A 40 -0.79 -5.79 -7.20
CA ASP A 40 -1.81 -5.77 -6.15
C ASP A 40 -1.23 -6.30 -4.84
N TRP A 41 -1.56 -5.62 -3.74
CA TRP A 41 -1.16 -6.09 -2.40
C TRP A 41 -2.19 -7.06 -1.80
N GLY A 42 -2.90 -7.77 -2.66
CA GLY A 42 -3.62 -9.03 -2.35
C GLY A 42 -5.01 -8.88 -1.71
N TYR A 43 -5.49 -7.68 -1.39
CA TYR A 43 -6.74 -7.53 -0.64
C TYR A 43 -7.59 -6.30 -1.01
N VAL A 44 -7.11 -5.44 -1.90
CA VAL A 44 -7.82 -4.18 -2.21
C VAL A 44 -8.77 -4.32 -3.38
N TYR A 45 -8.34 -5.01 -4.43
CA TYR A 45 -9.17 -5.20 -5.62
C TYR A 45 -9.91 -6.53 -5.55
N ASN A 46 -11.22 -6.49 -5.30
CA ASN A 46 -12.01 -7.72 -5.37
C ASN A 46 -12.29 -8.13 -6.83
N ASN A 47 -12.53 -9.42 -7.04
CA ASN A 47 -12.71 -9.97 -8.38
C ASN A 47 -13.93 -9.40 -9.11
N ASP A 48 -14.98 -9.00 -8.38
CA ASP A 48 -16.20 -8.45 -8.98
C ASP A 48 -15.96 -7.05 -9.56
N ILE A 49 -15.12 -6.24 -8.90
CA ILE A 49 -14.69 -4.93 -9.42
C ILE A 49 -13.90 -5.12 -10.71
N LEU A 50 -12.93 -6.04 -10.71
CA LEU A 50 -12.10 -6.29 -11.89
C LEU A 50 -12.90 -6.85 -13.05
N ALA A 51 -13.82 -7.78 -12.79
CA ALA A 51 -14.70 -8.34 -13.81
C ALA A 51 -15.66 -7.29 -14.41
N ASP A 52 -16.19 -6.35 -13.59
CA ASP A 52 -16.99 -5.23 -14.08
C ASP A 52 -16.16 -4.31 -14.98
N PHE A 53 -14.92 -4.00 -14.59
CA PHE A 53 -14.02 -3.19 -15.39
C PHE A 53 -13.67 -3.86 -16.73
N GLU A 54 -13.29 -5.15 -16.71
CA GLU A 54 -13.00 -5.93 -17.92
C GLU A 54 -14.17 -5.94 -18.92
N GLN A 55 -15.39 -6.12 -18.39
CA GLN A 55 -16.58 -6.14 -19.22
C GLN A 55 -16.87 -4.78 -19.85
N ARG A 56 -16.71 -3.69 -19.10
CA ARG A 56 -17.02 -2.34 -19.55
C ARG A 56 -16.04 -1.79 -20.58
N HIS A 57 -14.78 -2.16 -20.45
CA HIS A 57 -13.69 -1.64 -21.30
C HIS A 57 -13.21 -2.64 -22.35
N ASP A 58 -13.88 -3.79 -22.48
CA ASP A 58 -13.49 -4.88 -23.39
C ASP A 58 -11.98 -5.21 -23.30
N CYS A 59 -11.49 -5.28 -22.08
CA CYS A 59 -10.07 -5.53 -21.75
C CYS A 59 -9.91 -6.78 -20.87
N LYS A 60 -8.66 -7.06 -20.49
CA LYS A 60 -8.30 -7.98 -19.41
C LYS A 60 -7.57 -7.23 -18.31
N VAL A 61 -7.61 -7.74 -17.09
CA VAL A 61 -6.81 -7.28 -15.97
C VAL A 61 -5.96 -8.44 -15.45
N GLU A 62 -4.65 -8.27 -15.45
CA GLU A 62 -3.70 -9.23 -14.90
C GLU A 62 -3.03 -8.64 -13.67
N ARG A 63 -2.95 -9.42 -12.59
CA ARG A 63 -2.40 -8.97 -11.32
C ARG A 63 -1.19 -9.79 -10.91
N GLN A 64 -0.15 -9.11 -10.45
CA GLN A 64 0.95 -9.71 -9.70
C GLN A 64 0.83 -9.31 -8.24
N ALA A 65 0.86 -10.29 -7.32
CA ALA A 65 0.89 -10.00 -5.90
C ALA A 65 2.24 -9.46 -5.46
N ALA A 66 2.23 -8.48 -4.54
CA ALA A 66 3.40 -8.00 -3.81
C ALA A 66 3.02 -7.71 -2.35
N GLN A 67 4.01 -7.70 -1.45
CA GLN A 67 3.79 -7.53 0.00
C GLN A 67 3.76 -6.07 0.45
N GLY A 68 4.06 -5.12 -0.44
CA GLY A 68 4.06 -3.69 -0.10
C GLY A 68 5.02 -2.86 -0.94
N SER A 69 5.20 -1.60 -0.54
CA SER A 69 5.98 -0.62 -1.31
C SER A 69 7.44 -1.02 -1.51
N ALA A 70 8.07 -1.66 -0.53
CA ALA A 70 9.48 -2.05 -0.65
C ALA A 70 9.69 -3.07 -1.78
N GLU A 71 8.81 -4.07 -1.87
CA GLU A 71 8.85 -5.06 -2.94
C GLU A 71 8.47 -4.42 -4.29
N THR A 72 7.44 -3.57 -4.31
CA THR A 72 7.04 -2.83 -5.51
C THR A 72 8.20 -1.98 -6.05
N LEU A 73 8.88 -1.21 -5.20
CA LEU A 73 10.06 -0.43 -5.60
C LEU A 73 11.21 -1.32 -6.10
N SER A 74 11.45 -2.46 -5.45
CA SER A 74 12.47 -3.41 -5.88
C SER A 74 12.18 -3.98 -7.27
N LEU A 75 10.93 -4.32 -7.55
CA LEU A 75 10.48 -4.77 -8.87
C LEU A 75 10.69 -3.67 -9.93
N LEU A 76 10.30 -2.44 -9.64
CA LEU A 76 10.49 -1.30 -10.53
C LEU A 76 11.97 -1.05 -10.82
N ARG A 77 12.82 -0.96 -9.78
CA ARG A 77 14.28 -0.73 -9.90
C ARG A 77 15.01 -1.83 -10.67
N SER A 78 14.54 -3.07 -10.57
CA SER A 78 15.14 -4.18 -11.30
C SER A 78 14.86 -4.18 -12.79
N GLY A 79 13.96 -3.30 -13.28
CA GLY A 79 13.49 -3.28 -14.65
C GLY A 79 12.72 -4.55 -15.08
N ARG A 80 12.28 -5.35 -14.10
CA ARG A 80 11.50 -6.59 -14.36
C ARG A 80 9.99 -6.36 -14.30
N SER A 81 9.58 -5.14 -13.90
CA SER A 81 8.18 -4.77 -13.87
C SER A 81 7.77 -4.31 -15.26
N ASP A 82 6.83 -4.99 -15.86
CA ASP A 82 6.11 -4.61 -17.09
C ASP A 82 4.68 -4.16 -16.79
N HIS A 83 4.36 -3.93 -15.50
CA HIS A 83 3.04 -3.51 -15.07
C HIS A 83 2.74 -2.07 -15.49
N ASP A 84 1.48 -1.81 -15.83
CA ASP A 84 1.01 -0.48 -16.18
C ASP A 84 0.69 0.35 -14.93
N LEU A 85 0.08 -0.29 -13.92
CA LEU A 85 -0.38 0.34 -12.69
C LEU A 85 0.28 -0.29 -11.46
N VAL A 86 0.83 0.53 -10.58
CA VAL A 86 1.51 0.07 -9.37
C VAL A 86 1.05 0.84 -8.13
N PRO A 87 0.86 0.15 -6.98
CA PRO A 87 0.56 0.79 -5.71
C PRO A 87 1.86 1.20 -5.01
N LEU A 88 1.90 2.42 -4.46
CA LEU A 88 2.98 2.89 -3.61
C LEU A 88 2.41 3.57 -2.36
N GLY A 89 2.96 3.25 -1.20
CA GLY A 89 2.69 3.98 0.03
C GLY A 89 3.26 5.39 -0.05
N ASN A 90 2.71 6.30 0.74
CA ASN A 90 3.07 7.72 0.73
C ASN A 90 4.57 8.00 0.77
N TYR A 91 5.34 7.26 1.56
CA TYR A 91 6.79 7.41 1.66
C TYR A 91 7.59 6.90 0.43
N ALA A 92 6.96 6.13 -0.44
CA ALA A 92 7.62 5.44 -1.56
C ALA A 92 7.42 6.15 -2.92
N VAL A 93 6.46 7.07 -3.01
CA VAL A 93 6.18 7.79 -4.26
C VAL A 93 7.33 8.69 -4.65
N THR A 94 7.82 9.52 -3.73
CA THR A 94 8.93 10.46 -4.01
C THR A 94 10.21 9.75 -4.48
N PRO A 95 10.70 8.67 -3.85
CA PRO A 95 11.81 7.91 -4.42
C PRO A 95 11.53 7.39 -5.83
N ALA A 96 10.35 6.81 -6.06
CA ALA A 96 9.99 6.29 -7.38
C ALA A 96 9.95 7.38 -8.45
N MET A 97 9.42 8.55 -8.11
CA MET A 97 9.37 9.73 -8.97
C MET A 97 10.77 10.24 -9.29
N ASN A 98 11.62 10.44 -8.28
CA ASN A 98 12.98 10.95 -8.45
C ASN A 98 13.87 10.00 -9.27
N GLU A 99 13.64 8.70 -9.19
CA GLU A 99 14.35 7.67 -9.96
C GLU A 99 13.74 7.46 -11.37
N GLY A 100 12.67 8.18 -11.72
CA GLY A 100 12.00 8.04 -13.03
C GLY A 100 11.33 6.68 -13.24
N LEU A 101 10.90 6.01 -12.16
CA LEU A 101 10.24 4.71 -12.19
C LEU A 101 8.73 4.79 -12.46
N ILE A 102 8.16 5.94 -12.19
CA ILE A 102 6.74 6.28 -12.44
C ILE A 102 6.66 7.55 -13.26
N GLU A 103 5.55 7.75 -13.92
CA GLU A 103 5.31 8.90 -14.79
C GLU A 103 4.15 9.77 -14.28
N PRO A 104 4.05 11.03 -14.73
CA PRO A 104 2.96 11.91 -14.35
C PRO A 104 1.58 11.34 -14.69
N ILE A 105 0.65 11.58 -13.80
CA ILE A 105 -0.78 11.29 -14.02
C ILE A 105 -1.38 12.39 -14.90
N ASP A 106 -2.03 12.02 -15.97
CA ASP A 106 -2.85 12.94 -16.76
C ASP A 106 -4.17 13.21 -16.04
N LEU A 107 -4.20 14.27 -15.23
CA LEU A 107 -5.39 14.67 -14.48
C LEU A 107 -6.59 15.04 -15.37
N GLY A 108 -6.38 15.30 -16.66
CA GLY A 108 -7.46 15.44 -17.63
C GLY A 108 -8.24 14.15 -17.86
N GLN A 109 -7.58 13.00 -17.62
CA GLN A 109 -8.20 11.66 -17.67
C GLN A 109 -8.68 11.18 -16.30
N VAL A 110 -8.36 11.89 -15.22
CA VAL A 110 -8.73 11.55 -13.84
C VAL A 110 -9.39 12.75 -13.14
N PRO A 111 -10.53 13.24 -13.67
CA PRO A 111 -11.22 14.42 -13.11
C PRO A 111 -11.66 14.22 -11.64
N SER A 112 -11.93 12.99 -11.21
CA SER A 112 -12.26 12.65 -9.82
C SER A 112 -11.12 12.93 -8.82
N TYR A 113 -9.89 13.21 -9.28
CA TYR A 113 -8.83 13.72 -8.42
C TYR A 113 -9.23 15.04 -7.73
N GLY A 114 -10.09 15.85 -8.38
CA GLY A 114 -10.65 17.07 -7.78
C GLY A 114 -11.38 16.81 -6.46
N ASP A 115 -12.05 15.66 -6.36
CA ASP A 115 -12.89 15.26 -5.23
C ASP A 115 -12.09 14.49 -4.13
N VAL A 116 -10.79 14.29 -4.31
CA VAL A 116 -9.92 13.70 -3.28
C VAL A 116 -9.79 14.68 -2.11
N PHE A 117 -9.88 14.17 -0.87
CA PHE A 117 -9.66 14.96 0.34
C PHE A 117 -8.36 15.76 0.26
N ASP A 118 -8.40 17.06 0.53
CA ASP A 118 -7.23 17.95 0.39
C ASP A 118 -6.06 17.53 1.28
N PHE A 119 -6.32 17.00 2.47
CA PHE A 119 -5.25 16.53 3.35
C PHE A 119 -4.44 15.34 2.82
N LEU A 120 -4.91 14.68 1.74
CA LEU A 120 -4.21 13.59 1.06
C LEU A 120 -3.47 14.03 -0.22
N LYS A 121 -3.71 15.25 -0.69
CA LYS A 121 -2.98 15.90 -1.79
C LYS A 121 -1.70 16.50 -1.19
N LYS A 122 -0.57 15.83 -1.35
CA LYS A 122 0.70 16.21 -0.72
C LYS A 122 1.69 16.67 -1.77
N ASP A 123 2.36 17.79 -1.51
CA ASP A 123 3.36 18.38 -2.40
C ASP A 123 4.49 17.40 -2.76
N TYR A 124 4.81 16.46 -1.86
CA TYR A 124 5.84 15.45 -2.13
C TYR A 124 5.40 14.32 -3.09
N PHE A 125 4.17 14.39 -3.63
CA PHE A 125 3.72 13.61 -4.79
C PHE A 125 3.80 14.37 -6.10
N GLU A 126 4.33 15.59 -6.06
CA GLU A 126 4.40 16.47 -7.21
C GLU A 126 5.86 16.80 -7.58
N MET A 127 6.11 16.93 -8.87
CA MET A 127 7.38 17.39 -9.39
C MET A 127 7.14 18.21 -10.66
N GLY A 128 7.65 19.45 -10.65
CA GLY A 128 7.49 20.35 -11.79
C GLY A 128 6.03 20.81 -12.05
N GLY A 129 5.13 20.63 -11.10
CA GLY A 129 3.70 20.90 -11.23
C GLY A 129 2.85 19.72 -11.71
N ASP A 130 3.50 18.57 -11.96
CA ASP A 130 2.84 17.34 -12.34
C ASP A 130 2.65 16.43 -11.11
N VAL A 131 1.49 15.77 -11.01
CA VAL A 131 1.13 14.81 -9.97
C VAL A 131 1.56 13.41 -10.39
N TYR A 132 2.20 12.64 -9.51
CA TYR A 132 2.71 11.29 -9.79
C TYR A 132 1.97 10.16 -9.06
N GLY A 133 0.98 10.49 -8.25
CA GLY A 133 0.19 9.51 -7.54
C GLY A 133 -1.20 10.02 -7.21
N VAL A 134 -2.21 9.18 -7.41
CA VAL A 134 -3.58 9.44 -7.00
C VAL A 134 -3.90 8.57 -5.79
N PRO A 135 -4.30 9.15 -4.64
CA PRO A 135 -4.64 8.37 -3.46
C PRO A 135 -5.66 7.27 -3.78
N ARG A 136 -5.28 6.01 -3.59
CA ARG A 136 -6.12 4.82 -3.82
C ARG A 136 -6.94 4.44 -2.61
N SER A 137 -6.30 4.52 -1.47
CA SER A 137 -6.87 4.09 -0.19
C SER A 137 -6.16 4.81 0.96
N PHE A 138 -6.91 4.97 2.03
CA PHE A 138 -6.51 5.64 3.25
C PHE A 138 -6.91 4.80 4.45
N GLY A 139 -6.09 4.83 5.50
CA GLY A 139 -6.43 4.18 6.75
C GLY A 139 -5.61 4.71 7.91
N GLN A 140 -5.96 4.23 9.09
CA GLN A 140 -5.37 4.62 10.37
C GLN A 140 -4.72 3.43 11.07
N THR A 141 -3.79 3.75 11.95
CA THR A 141 -3.13 2.80 12.84
C THR A 141 -3.33 3.27 14.29
N PRO A 142 -4.53 3.04 14.87
CA PRO A 142 -4.79 3.32 16.28
C PRO A 142 -4.05 2.32 17.18
N LEU A 143 -4.16 2.49 18.49
CA LEU A 143 -3.82 1.45 19.45
C LEU A 143 -5.01 0.49 19.62
N ALA A 144 -4.76 -0.81 19.53
CA ALA A 144 -5.65 -1.86 20.00
C ALA A 144 -5.25 -2.18 21.45
N VAL A 145 -6.21 -2.09 22.36
CA VAL A 145 -6.00 -2.37 23.79
C VAL A 145 -6.98 -3.48 24.19
N ASN A 146 -6.45 -4.62 24.63
CA ASN A 146 -7.24 -5.70 25.21
C ASN A 146 -7.46 -5.39 26.70
N THR A 147 -8.69 -5.07 27.07
CA THR A 147 -9.05 -4.65 28.43
C THR A 147 -9.09 -5.79 29.44
N ASP A 148 -8.98 -7.06 29.01
CA ASP A 148 -8.80 -8.20 29.93
C ASP A 148 -7.32 -8.40 30.34
N ILE A 149 -6.38 -7.75 29.62
CA ILE A 149 -4.95 -7.87 29.88
C ILE A 149 -4.38 -6.55 30.45
N VAL A 150 -4.89 -5.41 29.95
CA VAL A 150 -4.40 -4.08 30.31
C VAL A 150 -5.42 -3.41 31.23
N ASP A 151 -5.10 -3.35 32.52
CA ASP A 151 -5.96 -2.77 33.55
C ASP A 151 -5.90 -1.25 33.60
N GLN A 152 -4.76 -0.65 33.18
CA GLN A 152 -4.60 0.81 33.18
C GLN A 152 -5.21 1.46 31.93
N GLU A 153 -5.56 2.72 32.09
CA GLU A 153 -6.00 3.54 30.97
C GLU A 153 -4.82 3.83 30.02
N VAL A 154 -4.99 3.51 28.74
CA VAL A 154 -4.04 3.83 27.67
C VAL A 154 -4.66 4.93 26.82
N THR A 155 -4.00 6.08 26.71
CA THR A 155 -4.51 7.27 26.01
C THR A 155 -3.49 7.89 25.05
N ALA A 156 -2.23 7.50 25.15
CA ALA A 156 -1.11 8.13 24.47
C ALA A 156 -0.14 7.08 23.89
N LEU A 157 0.61 7.44 22.84
CA LEU A 157 1.72 6.62 22.36
C LEU A 157 2.79 6.44 23.43
N ARG A 158 3.01 7.49 24.23
CA ARG A 158 3.99 7.46 25.32
C ARG A 158 3.72 6.35 26.34
N ASP A 159 2.48 5.95 26.55
CA ASP A 159 2.10 4.89 27.49
C ASP A 159 2.81 3.56 27.14
N LEU A 160 3.14 3.34 25.86
CA LEU A 160 3.85 2.15 25.41
C LEU A 160 5.27 1.98 26.00
N TRP A 161 5.81 3.03 26.62
CA TRP A 161 7.09 3.04 27.37
C TRP A 161 6.92 2.94 28.88
N SER A 162 5.67 2.76 29.35
CA SER A 162 5.40 2.63 30.80
C SER A 162 5.78 1.24 31.31
N ASP A 163 6.42 1.17 32.47
CA ASP A 163 6.71 -0.09 33.16
C ASP A 163 5.43 -0.89 33.49
N ASP A 164 4.30 -0.20 33.61
CA ASP A 164 2.98 -0.83 33.84
C ASP A 164 2.53 -1.68 32.64
N LEU A 165 3.13 -1.50 31.49
CA LEU A 165 2.88 -2.28 30.26
C LEU A 165 4.01 -3.26 29.94
N ALA A 166 4.93 -3.51 30.87
CA ALA A 166 6.06 -4.42 30.65
C ALA A 166 5.60 -5.82 30.23
N GLY A 167 6.12 -6.32 29.12
CA GLY A 167 5.85 -7.67 28.62
C GLY A 167 4.47 -7.89 28.02
N VAL A 168 3.69 -6.80 27.73
CA VAL A 168 2.39 -6.89 27.07
C VAL A 168 2.25 -5.99 25.85
N VAL A 169 3.31 -5.28 25.47
CA VAL A 169 3.29 -4.38 24.32
C VAL A 169 3.65 -5.12 23.04
N GLY A 170 2.92 -4.86 21.96
CA GLY A 170 3.24 -5.32 20.61
C GLY A 170 3.64 -4.19 19.68
N GLY A 171 4.20 -4.53 18.53
CA GLY A 171 4.56 -3.53 17.52
C GLY A 171 4.92 -4.14 16.17
N ARG A 172 4.89 -3.30 15.13
CA ARG A 172 5.37 -3.72 13.83
C ARG A 172 6.91 -3.70 13.78
N ASP A 173 7.52 -4.74 13.23
CA ASP A 173 8.98 -4.78 12.99
C ASP A 173 9.34 -3.93 11.76
N ASP A 174 9.27 -2.60 11.94
CA ASP A 174 9.57 -1.61 10.91
C ASP A 174 10.23 -0.40 11.56
N ALA A 175 11.54 -0.24 11.33
CA ALA A 175 12.37 0.81 11.93
C ALA A 175 11.77 2.21 11.79
N ARG A 176 11.27 2.56 10.59
CA ARG A 176 10.70 3.89 10.31
C ARG A 176 9.46 4.18 11.17
N LEU A 177 8.62 3.15 11.36
CA LEU A 177 7.42 3.29 12.19
C LEU A 177 7.76 3.39 13.67
N GLN A 178 8.71 2.59 14.17
CA GLN A 178 9.13 2.66 15.56
C GLN A 178 9.77 4.01 15.89
N VAL A 179 10.58 4.56 14.97
CA VAL A 179 11.13 5.92 15.10
C VAL A 179 10.02 6.97 15.07
N LEU A 180 9.05 6.86 14.16
CA LEU A 180 7.92 7.80 14.08
C LEU A 180 7.10 7.82 15.38
N TYR A 181 6.77 6.65 15.94
CA TYR A 181 6.04 6.55 17.21
C TYR A 181 6.87 7.08 18.38
N ARG A 182 8.18 6.78 18.43
CA ARG A 182 9.07 7.35 19.45
C ARG A 182 9.12 8.88 19.33
N ASN A 183 9.25 9.41 18.13
CA ASN A 183 9.30 10.86 17.93
C ASN A 183 8.00 11.54 18.36
N ALA A 184 6.85 10.95 18.04
CA ALA A 184 5.56 11.45 18.53
C ALA A 184 5.45 11.39 20.05
N ALA A 185 5.81 10.27 20.66
CA ALA A 185 5.71 10.05 22.10
C ALA A 185 6.61 10.99 22.93
N PHE A 186 7.71 11.48 22.36
CA PHE A 186 8.72 12.30 23.05
C PHE A 186 8.86 13.71 22.48
N ASP A 187 7.85 14.21 21.75
CA ASP A 187 7.81 15.55 21.16
C ASP A 187 9.04 15.88 20.29
N GLN A 188 9.53 14.86 19.56
CA GLN A 188 10.63 15.04 18.62
C GLN A 188 10.11 15.33 17.20
N PRO A 189 10.92 15.89 16.30
CA PRO A 189 10.52 16.12 14.92
C PRO A 189 10.04 14.80 14.27
N LEU A 190 8.79 14.79 13.80
CA LEU A 190 8.16 13.60 13.21
C LEU A 190 8.85 13.16 11.91
N ASN A 191 9.24 14.14 11.09
CA ASN A 191 9.81 13.91 9.77
C ASN A 191 11.11 14.69 9.59
N PRO A 192 12.21 14.32 10.32
CA PRO A 192 13.50 14.95 10.11
C PRO A 192 13.99 14.70 8.68
N THR A 193 14.71 15.67 8.13
CA THR A 193 15.20 15.70 6.75
C THR A 193 16.68 15.41 6.63
N SER A 194 17.39 15.35 7.76
CA SER A 194 18.81 15.02 7.81
C SER A 194 19.18 14.24 9.08
N ARG A 195 20.37 13.61 9.08
CA ARG A 195 20.90 12.89 10.24
C ARG A 195 21.20 13.80 11.41
N GLU A 196 21.57 15.07 11.15
CA GLU A 196 21.92 16.06 12.17
C GLU A 196 20.73 16.49 13.03
N GLU A 197 19.51 16.30 12.52
CA GLU A 197 18.28 16.59 13.26
C GLU A 197 17.88 15.46 14.25
N VAL A 198 18.63 14.35 14.26
CA VAL A 198 18.32 13.16 15.06
C VAL A 198 19.44 12.86 16.06
N ASP A 199 19.10 12.83 17.35
CA ASP A 199 19.97 12.29 18.37
C ASP A 199 19.82 10.74 18.38
N PHE A 200 20.74 10.07 17.69
CA PHE A 200 20.70 8.61 17.53
C PHE A 200 20.99 7.85 18.82
N GLU A 201 21.76 8.42 19.76
CA GLU A 201 22.03 7.80 21.06
C GLU A 201 20.76 7.82 21.93
N ALA A 202 20.08 8.96 22.00
CA ALA A 202 18.80 9.05 22.70
C ALA A 202 17.73 8.18 22.00
N LEU A 203 17.67 8.19 20.66
CA LEU A 203 16.76 7.35 19.90
C LEU A 203 16.94 5.87 20.23
N LYS A 204 18.19 5.37 20.18
CA LYS A 204 18.50 3.97 20.49
C LYS A 204 18.11 3.60 21.92
N THR A 205 18.43 4.47 22.90
CA THR A 205 18.05 4.29 24.30
C THR A 205 16.54 4.12 24.46
N ASP A 206 15.77 5.01 23.83
CA ASP A 206 14.30 4.97 23.92
C ASP A 206 13.72 3.74 23.19
N LEU A 207 14.33 3.30 22.08
CA LEU A 207 13.92 2.09 21.37
C LEU A 207 14.20 0.83 22.19
N ILE A 208 15.32 0.75 22.91
CA ILE A 208 15.63 -0.35 23.82
C ILE A 208 14.57 -0.40 24.93
N ALA A 209 14.31 0.72 25.60
CA ALA A 209 13.28 0.79 26.65
C ALA A 209 11.89 0.35 26.13
N ARG A 210 11.55 0.69 24.88
CA ARG A 210 10.32 0.24 24.24
C ARG A 210 10.32 -1.28 24.00
N LEU A 211 11.46 -1.84 23.61
CA LEU A 211 11.62 -3.27 23.34
C LEU A 211 11.57 -4.10 24.61
N GLU A 212 12.07 -3.59 25.74
CA GLU A 212 11.97 -4.24 27.06
C GLU A 212 10.50 -4.45 27.49
N ASN A 213 9.58 -3.60 27.06
CA ASN A 213 8.14 -3.79 27.26
C ASN A 213 7.48 -4.71 26.21
N THR A 214 8.22 -5.09 25.17
CA THR A 214 7.65 -5.78 24.00
C THR A 214 7.53 -7.27 24.23
N ALA A 215 6.30 -7.81 24.09
CA ALA A 215 6.00 -9.24 24.08
C ALA A 215 6.04 -9.87 22.69
N GLY A 216 5.91 -9.06 21.63
CA GLY A 216 5.93 -9.58 20.26
C GLY A 216 5.99 -8.49 19.20
N LEU A 217 6.71 -8.79 18.12
CA LEU A 217 6.77 -8.00 16.91
C LEU A 217 6.03 -8.71 15.78
N TRP A 218 5.41 -7.94 14.89
CA TRP A 218 4.66 -8.47 13.76
C TRP A 218 5.07 -7.81 12.44
N ASN A 219 4.88 -8.54 11.32
CA ASN A 219 5.17 -8.06 9.98
C ASN A 219 3.93 -7.96 9.09
N SER A 220 2.89 -8.71 9.41
CA SER A 220 1.63 -8.74 8.66
C SER A 220 0.42 -8.47 9.55
N GLY A 221 -0.72 -8.11 8.92
CA GLY A 221 -1.98 -7.96 9.65
C GLY A 221 -2.43 -9.25 10.33
N GLY A 222 -2.20 -10.39 9.69
CA GLY A 222 -2.49 -11.71 10.27
C GLY A 222 -1.65 -12.01 11.52
N ASP A 223 -0.34 -11.67 11.49
CA ASP A 223 0.52 -11.84 12.66
C ASP A 223 0.05 -10.96 13.82
N SER A 224 -0.25 -9.69 13.53
CA SER A 224 -0.74 -8.74 14.54
C SER A 224 -2.07 -9.18 15.17
N GLU A 225 -2.98 -9.75 14.36
CA GLU A 225 -4.23 -10.31 14.82
C GLU A 225 -4.01 -11.54 15.72
N GLN A 226 -3.08 -12.43 15.35
CA GLN A 226 -2.77 -13.61 16.15
C GLN A 226 -2.11 -13.24 17.49
N LEU A 227 -1.26 -12.23 17.56
CA LEU A 227 -0.69 -11.76 18.82
C LEU A 227 -1.78 -11.33 19.82
N LEU A 228 -2.80 -10.62 19.35
CA LEU A 228 -3.95 -10.20 20.16
C LEU A 228 -4.85 -11.39 20.51
N ARG A 229 -5.16 -12.29 19.57
CA ARG A 229 -6.00 -13.48 19.80
C ARG A 229 -5.39 -14.47 20.78
N ASN A 230 -4.07 -14.62 20.74
CA ASN A 230 -3.34 -15.51 21.64
C ASN A 230 -3.00 -14.85 22.99
N GLU A 231 -3.47 -13.62 23.20
CA GLU A 231 -3.19 -12.84 24.42
C GLU A 231 -1.69 -12.66 24.68
N THR A 232 -0.86 -12.77 23.64
CA THR A 232 0.59 -12.55 23.72
C THR A 232 0.87 -11.07 23.96
N VAL A 233 0.04 -10.18 23.37
CA VAL A 233 0.12 -8.74 23.57
C VAL A 233 -1.21 -8.21 24.07
N GLY A 234 -1.16 -7.25 24.99
CA GLY A 234 -2.33 -6.53 25.51
C GLY A 234 -2.56 -5.20 24.81
N VAL A 235 -1.51 -4.57 24.27
CA VAL A 235 -1.60 -3.29 23.56
C VAL A 235 -0.63 -3.21 22.41
N GLN A 236 -1.08 -2.71 21.25
CA GLN A 236 -0.20 -2.46 20.11
C GLN A 236 -0.79 -1.45 19.13
N PRO A 237 0.05 -0.63 18.46
CA PRO A 237 -0.35 0.08 17.25
C PRO A 237 -0.65 -0.94 16.16
N VAL A 238 -1.85 -0.89 15.56
CA VAL A 238 -2.25 -1.84 14.52
C VAL A 238 -3.24 -1.21 13.56
N TRP A 239 -3.30 -1.71 12.34
CA TRP A 239 -4.24 -1.19 11.34
C TRP A 239 -5.68 -1.29 11.80
N ASN A 240 -6.46 -0.24 11.57
CA ASN A 240 -7.84 -0.13 12.05
C ASN A 240 -8.72 -1.32 11.69
N TYR A 241 -8.52 -1.95 10.52
CA TYR A 241 -9.31 -3.11 10.12
C TYR A 241 -9.10 -4.32 11.06
N VAL A 242 -7.90 -4.50 11.62
CA VAL A 242 -7.63 -5.55 12.61
C VAL A 242 -8.40 -5.26 13.89
N VAL A 243 -8.41 -4.00 14.33
CA VAL A 243 -9.21 -3.61 15.50
C VAL A 243 -10.68 -3.93 15.28
N VAL A 244 -11.23 -3.51 14.13
CA VAL A 244 -12.65 -3.75 13.79
C VAL A 244 -12.98 -5.24 13.71
N SER A 245 -12.09 -6.05 13.12
CA SER A 245 -12.32 -7.52 13.03
C SER A 245 -12.36 -8.19 14.39
N LEU A 246 -11.55 -7.72 15.33
CA LEU A 246 -11.44 -8.34 16.65
C LEU A 246 -12.49 -7.87 17.66
N GLN A 247 -13.03 -6.67 17.50
CA GLN A 247 -14.00 -6.10 18.47
C GLN A 247 -15.29 -6.90 18.65
N SER A 248 -15.64 -7.74 17.68
CA SER A 248 -16.81 -8.64 17.81
C SER A 248 -16.52 -9.90 18.62
N GLU A 249 -15.26 -10.23 18.89
CA GLU A 249 -14.81 -11.48 19.47
C GLU A 249 -14.02 -11.30 20.78
N LEU A 250 -13.31 -10.20 20.88
CA LEU A 250 -12.41 -9.88 22.00
C LEU A 250 -12.72 -8.49 22.59
N PRO A 251 -12.43 -8.25 23.86
CA PRO A 251 -12.63 -6.96 24.50
C PRO A 251 -11.57 -5.92 24.06
N ILE A 252 -11.51 -5.67 22.76
CA ILE A 252 -10.56 -4.73 22.17
C ILE A 252 -11.15 -3.33 22.16
N GLN A 253 -10.51 -2.44 22.89
CA GLN A 253 -10.73 -0.99 22.80
C GLN A 253 -9.85 -0.39 21.71
N ARG A 254 -10.46 0.45 20.84
CA ARG A 254 -9.74 1.28 19.89
C ARG A 254 -9.38 2.60 20.53
N VAL A 255 -8.10 2.90 20.66
CA VAL A 255 -7.61 4.15 21.22
C VAL A 255 -6.94 5.00 20.14
N ARG A 256 -7.34 6.24 20.03
CA ARG A 256 -6.63 7.26 19.24
C ARG A 256 -5.69 8.00 20.21
N PRO A 257 -4.36 7.86 20.05
CA PRO A 257 -3.40 8.47 20.96
C PRO A 257 -3.49 9.98 20.98
N ALA A 258 -3.20 10.59 22.13
CA ALA A 258 -3.22 12.03 22.32
C ALA A 258 -2.25 12.78 21.39
N GLU A 259 -1.10 12.19 21.09
CA GLU A 259 -0.10 12.72 20.16
C GLU A 259 -0.56 12.67 18.70
N GLY A 260 -1.60 11.89 18.41
CA GLY A 260 -2.17 11.68 17.08
C GLY A 260 -2.14 10.22 16.64
N THR A 261 -2.97 9.91 15.66
CA THR A 261 -3.06 8.57 15.06
C THR A 261 -2.28 8.53 13.75
N LYS A 262 -1.38 7.55 13.60
CA LYS A 262 -0.68 7.41 12.32
C LYS A 262 -1.68 7.12 11.19
N ALA A 263 -1.70 8.00 10.20
CA ALA A 263 -2.39 7.77 8.93
C ALA A 263 -1.44 7.16 7.89
N TRP A 264 -2.00 6.31 7.06
CA TRP A 264 -1.32 5.78 5.89
C TRP A 264 -2.24 5.89 4.68
N PHE A 265 -1.66 6.14 3.54
CA PHE A 265 -2.36 6.15 2.28
C PHE A 265 -1.49 5.57 1.19
N ILE A 266 -2.17 4.93 0.26
CA ILE A 266 -1.55 4.23 -0.85
C ILE A 266 -1.99 4.94 -2.11
N GLN A 267 -1.03 5.19 -3.00
CA GLN A 267 -1.24 5.84 -4.27
C GLN A 267 -1.39 4.82 -5.39
N HIS A 268 -2.24 5.11 -6.35
CA HIS A 268 -2.12 4.57 -7.69
C HIS A 268 -1.05 5.38 -8.43
N CYS A 269 -0.05 4.71 -8.95
CA CYS A 269 0.99 5.31 -9.79
C CYS A 269 1.05 4.59 -11.14
N VAL A 270 1.26 5.33 -12.21
CA VAL A 270 1.50 4.76 -13.54
C VAL A 270 2.99 4.55 -13.70
N ARG A 271 3.39 3.32 -14.06
CA ARG A 271 4.81 3.00 -14.28
C ARG A 271 5.34 3.76 -15.49
N ALA A 272 6.59 4.23 -15.42
CA ALA A 272 7.26 4.87 -16.54
C ALA A 272 7.35 3.92 -17.75
N GLY A 273 6.81 4.34 -18.88
CA GLY A 273 6.73 3.53 -20.09
C GLY A 273 5.68 2.41 -20.01
N ALA A 274 4.58 2.62 -19.32
CA ALA A 274 3.43 1.72 -19.31
C ALA A 274 2.87 1.55 -20.74
N GLU A 275 2.60 0.31 -21.15
CA GLU A 275 2.08 0.02 -22.49
C GLU A 275 0.60 0.39 -22.63
N ASN A 276 -0.18 0.24 -21.55
CA ASN A 276 -1.62 0.51 -21.53
C ASN A 276 -1.96 1.71 -20.63
N ARG A 277 -1.19 2.79 -20.78
CA ARG A 277 -1.30 4.00 -19.98
C ARG A 277 -2.72 4.57 -19.90
N GLU A 278 -3.42 4.66 -21.03
CA GLU A 278 -4.80 5.17 -21.07
C GLU A 278 -5.75 4.29 -20.25
N LEU A 279 -5.56 2.97 -20.31
CA LEU A 279 -6.37 2.03 -19.53
C LEU A 279 -6.05 2.12 -18.02
N ALA A 280 -4.80 2.39 -17.66
CA ALA A 280 -4.41 2.66 -16.29
C ALA A 280 -5.09 3.92 -15.73
N HIS A 281 -5.10 5.02 -16.48
CA HIS A 281 -5.82 6.26 -16.09
C HIS A 281 -7.32 6.02 -15.97
N THR A 282 -7.92 5.29 -16.92
CA THR A 282 -9.34 4.91 -16.84
C THR A 282 -9.64 4.10 -15.57
N PHE A 283 -8.76 3.18 -15.20
CA PHE A 283 -8.92 2.41 -13.96
C PHE A 283 -8.81 3.30 -12.71
N ILE A 284 -7.85 4.23 -12.69
CA ILE A 284 -7.69 5.18 -11.58
C ILE A 284 -8.96 6.04 -11.43
N GLU A 285 -9.48 6.58 -12.53
CA GLU A 285 -10.71 7.37 -12.53
C GLU A 285 -11.90 6.57 -11.99
N GLU A 286 -12.14 5.37 -12.51
CA GLU A 286 -13.25 4.54 -12.06
C GLU A 286 -13.08 4.03 -10.64
N TRP A 287 -11.83 3.85 -10.19
CA TRP A 287 -11.56 3.54 -8.80
C TRP A 287 -12.05 4.63 -7.85
N GLN A 288 -11.80 5.88 -8.18
CA GLN A 288 -12.24 7.03 -7.39
C GLN A 288 -13.75 7.26 -7.47
N SER A 289 -14.31 7.23 -8.67
CA SER A 289 -15.67 7.65 -8.90
C SER A 289 -16.71 6.52 -8.80
N ARG A 290 -16.35 5.29 -9.19
CA ARG A 290 -17.30 4.19 -9.32
C ARG A 290 -17.11 3.09 -8.29
N TYR A 291 -15.86 2.70 -8.03
CA TYR A 291 -15.56 1.55 -7.18
C TYR A 291 -15.32 1.92 -5.73
N GLY A 292 -15.19 3.21 -5.43
CA GLY A 292 -14.90 3.71 -4.11
C GLY A 292 -15.81 3.18 -3.04
N TYR A 293 -17.13 3.25 -3.24
CA TYR A 293 -18.11 2.76 -2.28
C TYR A 293 -18.04 1.25 -2.07
N ARG A 294 -17.83 0.47 -3.13
CA ARG A 294 -17.69 -1.00 -3.01
C ARG A 294 -16.49 -1.39 -2.16
N SER A 295 -15.42 -0.58 -2.19
CA SER A 295 -14.25 -0.78 -1.34
C SER A 295 -14.50 -0.41 0.12
N LEU A 296 -15.31 0.62 0.40
CA LEU A 296 -15.74 0.98 1.76
C LEU A 296 -16.54 -0.16 2.42
N MET A 297 -17.33 -0.85 1.63
CA MET A 297 -18.16 -1.98 2.08
C MET A 297 -17.37 -3.29 2.20
N ALA A 298 -16.09 -3.30 1.81
CA ALA A 298 -15.23 -4.46 2.01
C ALA A 298 -14.92 -4.66 3.51
N PRO A 299 -14.70 -5.91 3.96
CA PRO A 299 -14.52 -6.23 5.38
C PRO A 299 -13.33 -5.52 6.04
N PHE A 300 -12.50 -4.84 5.28
CA PHE A 300 -11.27 -4.20 5.77
C PHE A 300 -11.42 -2.74 6.19
N SER A 301 -12.58 -2.11 6.06
CA SER A 301 -12.81 -0.71 6.48
C SER A 301 -11.71 0.25 5.98
N ILE A 302 -11.31 0.11 4.72
CA ILE A 302 -10.32 0.98 4.07
C ILE A 302 -11.08 2.12 3.41
N ALA A 303 -10.82 3.35 3.85
CA ALA A 303 -11.46 4.51 3.26
C ALA A 303 -10.96 4.76 1.83
N ILE A 304 -11.91 5.06 0.94
CA ILE A 304 -11.58 5.66 -0.35
C ILE A 304 -11.38 7.16 -0.12
N PRO A 305 -10.30 7.73 -0.61
CA PRO A 305 -9.93 9.10 -0.32
C PRO A 305 -10.68 10.13 -1.17
N ASN A 306 -12.01 10.01 -1.30
CA ASN A 306 -12.85 10.83 -2.17
C ASN A 306 -14.08 11.35 -1.41
N GLU A 307 -14.19 12.66 -1.23
CA GLU A 307 -15.28 13.33 -0.49
C GLU A 307 -16.65 13.03 -1.08
N ARG A 308 -16.75 13.05 -2.41
CA ARG A 308 -18.00 12.82 -3.11
C ARG A 308 -18.58 11.43 -2.85
N VAL A 309 -17.72 10.40 -2.71
CA VAL A 309 -18.17 9.05 -2.37
C VAL A 309 -18.80 9.02 -0.97
N PHE A 310 -18.26 9.78 -0.03
CA PHE A 310 -18.82 9.89 1.32
C PHE A 310 -20.18 10.59 1.30
N GLU A 311 -20.32 11.69 0.56
CA GLU A 311 -21.56 12.44 0.43
C GLU A 311 -22.67 11.63 -0.29
N GLU A 312 -22.36 11.04 -1.44
CA GLU A 312 -23.34 10.30 -2.27
C GLU A 312 -23.90 9.06 -1.57
N HIS A 313 -23.13 8.47 -0.64
CA HIS A 313 -23.50 7.24 0.07
C HIS A 313 -23.79 7.43 1.56
N ASP A 314 -23.88 8.68 2.04
CA ASP A 314 -24.18 9.03 3.42
C ASP A 314 -23.25 8.31 4.42
N VAL A 315 -21.93 8.29 4.09
CA VAL A 315 -20.90 7.64 4.92
C VAL A 315 -20.46 8.63 5.99
N ASP A 316 -20.55 8.23 7.26
CA ASP A 316 -20.08 9.05 8.37
C ASP A 316 -18.54 9.21 8.32
N PRO A 317 -18.01 10.43 8.10
CA PRO A 317 -16.59 10.71 8.03
C PRO A 317 -15.83 10.28 9.30
N SER A 318 -16.48 10.35 10.48
CA SER A 318 -15.88 10.01 11.78
C SER A 318 -15.51 8.54 11.89
N THR A 319 -16.21 7.65 11.15
CA THR A 319 -15.90 6.22 11.10
C THR A 319 -14.47 5.99 10.63
N TYR A 320 -14.01 6.81 9.68
CA TYR A 320 -12.68 6.74 9.08
C TYR A 320 -11.74 7.82 9.62
N GLY A 321 -12.23 8.72 10.49
CA GLY A 321 -11.47 9.82 11.10
C GLY A 321 -11.11 10.95 10.13
N VAL A 322 -11.74 11.01 8.96
CA VAL A 322 -11.50 12.08 7.98
C VAL A 322 -12.13 13.41 8.37
N ASP A 323 -12.95 13.41 9.42
CA ASP A 323 -13.55 14.58 10.05
C ASP A 323 -12.55 15.44 10.88
N ASN A 324 -11.39 14.86 11.23
CA ASN A 324 -10.36 15.55 11.99
C ASN A 324 -8.94 15.19 11.52
N PRO A 325 -8.53 15.62 10.32
CA PRO A 325 -7.24 15.26 9.73
C PRO A 325 -6.04 15.86 10.47
N ASP A 326 -6.23 16.89 11.31
CA ASP A 326 -5.17 17.50 12.10
C ASP A 326 -4.66 16.58 13.24
N GLN A 327 -5.43 15.56 13.59
CA GLN A 327 -5.02 14.53 14.55
C GLN A 327 -4.21 13.38 13.90
N PHE A 328 -3.86 13.51 12.64
CA PHE A 328 -3.06 12.47 11.98
C PHE A 328 -1.56 12.76 12.04
N ILE A 329 -0.82 11.70 12.31
CA ILE A 329 0.62 11.65 12.12
C ILE A 329 0.89 11.10 10.73
N TYR A 330 1.60 11.86 9.91
CA TYR A 330 1.99 11.45 8.56
C TYR A 330 3.46 11.08 8.53
N GLU A 331 3.74 9.94 7.91
CA GLU A 331 5.11 9.55 7.55
C GLU A 331 5.43 10.15 6.19
N GLU A 332 6.38 11.07 6.15
CA GLU A 332 6.85 11.69 4.91
C GLU A 332 8.08 10.95 4.36
N PRO A 333 8.36 11.09 3.06
CA PRO A 333 9.58 10.57 2.45
C PRO A 333 10.82 11.07 3.17
N LYS A 334 11.82 10.20 3.32
CA LYS A 334 13.09 10.52 3.98
C LYS A 334 14.27 10.24 3.06
N PRO A 335 15.38 10.97 3.23
CA PRO A 335 16.63 10.66 2.55
C PRO A 335 17.07 9.21 2.80
N PRO A 336 17.64 8.52 1.79
CA PRO A 336 18.06 7.12 1.92
C PRO A 336 19.02 6.88 3.10
N GLU A 337 19.97 7.81 3.32
CA GLU A 337 20.94 7.74 4.43
C GLU A 337 20.28 7.81 5.81
N LEU A 338 19.13 8.48 5.93
CA LEU A 338 18.38 8.54 7.17
C LEU A 338 17.59 7.24 7.39
N VAL A 339 17.01 6.67 6.32
CA VAL A 339 16.33 5.37 6.37
C VAL A 339 17.30 4.25 6.75
N GLU A 340 18.52 4.26 6.21
CA GLU A 340 19.59 3.34 6.55
C GLU A 340 19.96 3.45 8.03
N ALA A 341 20.20 4.68 8.51
CA ALA A 341 20.53 4.92 9.92
C ALA A 341 19.43 4.45 10.88
N TYR A 342 18.16 4.64 10.53
CA TYR A 342 17.05 4.11 11.34
C TYR A 342 17.05 2.58 11.39
N SER A 343 17.33 1.94 10.24
CA SER A 343 17.40 0.48 10.15
C SER A 343 18.54 -0.09 10.97
N GLU A 344 19.72 0.56 10.96
CA GLU A 344 20.87 0.22 11.80
C GLU A 344 20.54 0.37 13.28
N THR A 345 20.04 1.53 13.71
CA THR A 345 19.67 1.82 15.09
C THR A 345 18.61 0.85 15.62
N TRP A 346 17.60 0.51 14.82
CA TRP A 346 16.58 -0.47 15.19
C TRP A 346 17.15 -1.88 15.35
N SER A 347 18.04 -2.29 14.45
CA SER A 347 18.71 -3.59 14.52
C SER A 347 19.61 -3.70 15.74
N GLU A 348 20.36 -2.64 16.08
CA GLU A 348 21.18 -2.56 17.28
C GLU A 348 20.31 -2.61 18.54
N ALA A 349 19.21 -1.85 18.58
CA ALA A 349 18.29 -1.84 19.72
C ALA A 349 17.69 -3.23 19.97
N LYS A 350 17.26 -3.94 18.91
CA LYS A 350 16.77 -5.33 19.04
C LYS A 350 17.85 -6.28 19.58
N ALA A 351 19.06 -6.16 19.08
CA ALA A 351 20.17 -7.00 19.55
C ALA A 351 20.52 -6.75 21.02
N GLU A 352 20.43 -5.50 21.50
CA GLU A 352 20.67 -5.15 22.90
C GLU A 352 19.51 -5.56 23.83
N ALA A 353 18.28 -5.59 23.31
CA ALA A 353 17.09 -6.04 24.03
C ALA A 353 16.85 -7.57 23.96
N ASP A 354 17.75 -8.34 23.32
CA ASP A 354 17.63 -9.79 23.11
C ASP A 354 16.34 -10.22 22.38
N ILE A 355 15.88 -9.42 21.37
CA ILE A 355 14.68 -9.65 20.56
C ILE A 355 15.02 -9.92 19.09
#